data_5f2136b9206bfe17c2613728b3f3b753
#
_entry.id   5f2136b9206bfe17c2613728b3f3b753
#
_cell.length_a   1.000
_cell.length_b   1.000
_cell.length_c   1.000
_cell.angle_alpha   90.00
_cell.angle_beta   90.00
_cell.angle_gamma   90.00
#
_symmetry.space_group_name_H-M   'P 1'
#
loop_
_entity.id
_entity.type
_entity.pdbx_description
1 polymer ?
#
loop_
_entity_poly.entity_id
_entity_poly.type
_entity_poly.pdbx_seq_one_letter_code
_entity_poly.pdbx_strand_id
1 'polypeptide(L)'
;MSHRFPRHPLFTLVTAALLGLGLPGVTSAQTLQELYDAARSYDATILGARAQAASAEFRAAQVEALDRPSVVATAQAGTLQADPPRVSVRGTDSAQGAINARYPLFNRANRLSIEQARKSLETAQADLASAEQDLIIRVSQAYFDVLAAQDALATTRASKSFITEQLASAKRNFEVGTATITDTREAQARFDLGTAQEIAADNDLRTKRIALDQLVGRPGVVPKLLLVPVVLPAPMPANAEEWVGLSDTQHPSVRRARVALDVAQLETSKARAGDLPTVDAVGSLTSGYARGSAVPASGFSNNASLGVQMTWPLYTGGSTQNRIKETLLLEERSRNDVDAARRGVAQATRVAYFGVQSGLAQVRALEAAEVSSQLALEATQLGYRVGVRVNLDVLNSQAQLFSTQRDLAKARYDVLVGSLRLRQASGQLAAGDLQAINALLAR
;
A
#
# COMPACT_ATOMS: atom_id res chain seq x y z
N MET A 1 -9.58 -43.92 -52.31
CA MET A 1 -10.61 -42.85 -52.36
C MET A 1 -9.98 -41.59 -51.81
N SER A 2 -9.77 -40.68 -52.72
CA SER A 2 -9.07 -39.39 -52.54
C SER A 2 -10.02 -38.36 -51.94
N HIS A 3 -9.64 -37.70 -50.85
CA HIS A 3 -10.28 -36.44 -50.45
C HIS A 3 -9.26 -35.30 -50.49
N ARG A 4 -9.54 -34.40 -51.43
CA ARG A 4 -8.81 -33.15 -51.72
C ARG A 4 -9.04 -32.13 -50.62
N PHE A 5 -7.96 -31.50 -50.13
CA PHE A 5 -7.99 -30.24 -49.38
C PHE A 5 -8.12 -29.05 -50.33
N PRO A 6 -8.94 -28.03 -50.05
CA PRO A 6 -8.99 -26.80 -50.82
C PRO A 6 -7.83 -25.86 -50.41
N ARG A 7 -7.14 -25.34 -51.42
CA ARG A 7 -6.14 -24.28 -51.33
C ARG A 7 -6.86 -22.95 -51.10
N HIS A 8 -6.48 -22.22 -50.05
CA HIS A 8 -6.83 -20.80 -49.85
C HIS A 8 -5.75 -19.88 -50.43
N PRO A 9 -6.12 -18.76 -51.08
CA PRO A 9 -5.20 -17.86 -51.76
C PRO A 9 -4.43 -16.99 -50.78
N LEU A 10 -3.15 -16.74 -51.11
CA LEU A 10 -2.27 -15.76 -50.52
C LEU A 10 -2.86 -14.34 -50.56
N PHE A 11 -3.17 -13.77 -49.41
CA PHE A 11 -3.33 -12.32 -49.26
C PHE A 11 -1.97 -11.70 -48.95
N THR A 12 -1.44 -10.98 -49.90
CA THR A 12 -0.31 -10.08 -49.77
C THR A 12 -0.70 -8.91 -48.86
N LEU A 13 -0.21 -8.91 -47.60
CA LEU A 13 -0.29 -7.81 -46.71
C LEU A 13 0.86 -6.84 -47.01
N VAL A 14 0.49 -5.70 -47.62
CA VAL A 14 1.34 -4.52 -47.77
C VAL A 14 1.55 -3.93 -46.37
N THR A 15 2.74 -4.09 -45.82
CA THR A 15 3.21 -3.40 -44.60
C THR A 15 3.48 -1.94 -44.92
N ALA A 16 2.53 -1.07 -44.67
CA ALA A 16 2.77 0.36 -44.57
C ALA A 16 3.54 0.65 -43.27
N ALA A 17 4.84 0.84 -43.38
CA ALA A 17 5.69 1.35 -42.31
C ALA A 17 5.34 2.84 -42.10
N LEU A 18 4.46 3.13 -41.16
CA LEU A 18 4.28 4.46 -40.59
C LEU A 18 5.50 4.75 -39.71
N LEU A 19 6.46 5.46 -40.28
CA LEU A 19 7.47 6.21 -39.54
C LEU A 19 6.76 7.25 -38.68
N GLY A 20 6.39 6.88 -37.46
CA GLY A 20 6.00 7.82 -36.41
C GLY A 20 7.23 8.65 -36.06
N LEU A 21 7.36 9.84 -36.67
CA LEU A 21 8.17 10.92 -36.16
C LEU A 21 7.71 11.22 -34.75
N GLY A 22 8.41 10.63 -33.75
CA GLY A 22 8.29 11.00 -32.35
C GLY A 22 8.69 12.47 -32.22
N LEU A 23 7.70 13.35 -32.25
CA LEU A 23 7.88 14.72 -31.75
C LEU A 23 8.43 14.55 -30.31
N PRO A 24 9.54 15.25 -29.95
CA PRO A 24 9.94 15.33 -28.58
C PRO A 24 8.74 15.92 -27.84
N GLY A 25 8.04 15.10 -27.06
CA GLY A 25 6.94 15.53 -26.23
C GLY A 25 7.47 16.66 -25.37
N VAL A 26 6.92 17.86 -25.53
CA VAL A 26 7.12 18.94 -24.57
C VAL A 26 6.73 18.34 -23.24
N THR A 27 7.72 18.09 -22.38
CA THR A 27 7.48 17.58 -21.02
C THR A 27 6.79 18.70 -20.25
N SER A 28 5.46 18.76 -20.39
CA SER A 28 4.66 19.64 -19.55
C SER A 28 4.83 19.18 -18.10
N ALA A 29 5.07 20.12 -17.20
CA ALA A 29 5.13 19.82 -15.78
C ALA A 29 3.82 19.16 -15.34
N GLN A 30 3.93 18.07 -14.56
CA GLN A 30 2.82 17.20 -14.24
C GLN A 30 2.24 17.54 -12.87
N THR A 31 0.92 17.42 -12.77
CA THR A 31 0.20 17.62 -11.51
C THR A 31 0.32 16.39 -10.60
N LEU A 32 0.13 16.59 -9.31
CA LEU A 32 0.12 15.49 -8.34
C LEU A 32 -0.96 14.44 -8.66
N GLN A 33 -2.13 14.87 -9.16
CA GLN A 33 -3.21 13.97 -9.56
C GLN A 33 -2.80 13.08 -10.74
N GLU A 34 -2.19 13.65 -11.78
CA GLU A 34 -1.71 12.89 -12.95
C GLU A 34 -0.67 11.84 -12.56
N LEU A 35 0.22 12.17 -11.63
CA LEU A 35 1.22 11.23 -11.13
C LEU A 35 0.62 10.13 -10.26
N TYR A 36 -0.38 10.47 -9.44
CA TYR A 36 -1.13 9.47 -8.69
C TYR A 36 -1.86 8.49 -9.62
N ASP A 37 -2.55 8.99 -10.64
CA ASP A 37 -3.28 8.14 -11.59
C ASP A 37 -2.32 7.21 -12.37
N ALA A 38 -1.13 7.70 -12.72
CA ALA A 38 -0.09 6.88 -13.32
C ALA A 38 0.43 5.82 -12.34
N ALA A 39 0.77 6.20 -11.11
CA ALA A 39 1.23 5.28 -10.07
C ALA A 39 0.18 4.21 -9.73
N ARG A 40 -1.11 4.58 -9.69
CA ARG A 40 -2.23 3.66 -9.44
C ARG A 40 -2.33 2.51 -10.46
N SER A 41 -1.85 2.74 -11.67
CA SER A 41 -1.84 1.72 -12.74
C SER A 41 -0.53 0.95 -12.84
N TYR A 42 0.53 1.40 -12.16
CA TYR A 42 1.88 0.84 -12.32
C TYR A 42 2.47 0.27 -11.03
N ASP A 43 2.24 0.92 -9.87
CA ASP A 43 2.87 0.51 -8.60
C ASP A 43 2.50 -0.93 -8.23
N ALA A 44 3.52 -1.78 -8.12
CA ALA A 44 3.34 -3.21 -7.85
C ALA A 44 2.64 -3.49 -6.51
N THR A 45 2.79 -2.60 -5.52
CA THR A 45 2.17 -2.75 -4.19
C THR A 45 0.66 -2.63 -4.28
N ILE A 46 0.14 -1.62 -5.00
CA ILE A 46 -1.31 -1.45 -5.17
C ILE A 46 -1.90 -2.50 -6.11
N LEU A 47 -1.17 -2.90 -7.16
CA LEU A 47 -1.61 -3.99 -8.04
C LEU A 47 -1.68 -5.31 -7.27
N GLY A 48 -0.70 -5.60 -6.41
CA GLY A 48 -0.73 -6.75 -5.51
C GLY A 48 -1.90 -6.71 -4.53
N ALA A 49 -2.18 -5.55 -3.92
CA ALA A 49 -3.32 -5.39 -3.00
C ALA A 49 -4.67 -5.61 -3.73
N ARG A 50 -4.82 -5.13 -4.97
CA ARG A 50 -6.02 -5.38 -5.79
C ARG A 50 -6.17 -6.86 -6.13
N ALA A 51 -5.10 -7.52 -6.54
CA ALA A 51 -5.12 -8.95 -6.82
C ALA A 51 -5.47 -9.76 -5.55
N GLN A 52 -4.96 -9.36 -4.37
CA GLN A 52 -5.29 -9.96 -3.09
C GLN A 52 -6.77 -9.78 -2.73
N ALA A 53 -7.33 -8.58 -2.91
CA ALA A 53 -8.74 -8.31 -2.68
C ALA A 53 -9.63 -9.13 -3.65
N ALA A 54 -9.28 -9.18 -4.93
CA ALA A 54 -9.99 -9.99 -5.91
C ALA A 54 -9.89 -11.50 -5.58
N SER A 55 -8.73 -11.99 -5.10
CA SER A 55 -8.59 -13.39 -4.68
C SER A 55 -9.48 -13.75 -3.48
N ALA A 56 -9.76 -12.77 -2.60
CA ALA A 56 -10.65 -12.98 -1.44
C ALA A 56 -12.11 -13.24 -1.86
N GLU A 57 -12.57 -12.67 -2.98
CA GLU A 57 -13.90 -12.95 -3.56
C GLU A 57 -14.02 -14.43 -3.96
N PHE A 58 -13.01 -14.95 -4.66
CA PHE A 58 -13.00 -16.37 -5.06
C PHE A 58 -12.85 -17.30 -3.85
N ARG A 59 -12.11 -16.88 -2.81
CA ARG A 59 -12.03 -17.64 -1.55
C ARG A 59 -13.39 -17.71 -0.84
N ALA A 60 -14.13 -16.60 -0.80
CA ALA A 60 -15.48 -16.58 -0.26
C ALA A 60 -16.41 -17.49 -1.08
N ALA A 61 -16.34 -17.43 -2.42
CA ALA A 61 -17.11 -18.31 -3.31
C ALA A 61 -16.75 -19.80 -3.16
N GLN A 62 -15.48 -20.14 -2.85
CA GLN A 62 -15.09 -21.52 -2.53
C GLN A 62 -15.76 -22.02 -1.24
N VAL A 63 -15.85 -21.17 -0.21
CA VAL A 63 -16.50 -21.53 1.04
C VAL A 63 -18.02 -21.60 0.86
N GLU A 64 -18.62 -20.77 0.03
CA GLU A 64 -20.04 -20.86 -0.33
C GLU A 64 -20.41 -22.20 -0.99
N ALA A 65 -19.45 -22.85 -1.63
CA ALA A 65 -19.66 -24.17 -2.19
C ALA A 65 -19.90 -25.27 -1.15
N LEU A 66 -19.64 -25.02 0.15
CA LEU A 66 -19.94 -25.96 1.24
C LEU A 66 -21.45 -26.28 1.37
N ASP A 67 -22.35 -25.41 0.91
CA ASP A 67 -23.81 -25.65 0.90
C ASP A 67 -24.31 -26.12 -0.48
N ARG A 68 -23.40 -26.45 -1.42
CA ARG A 68 -23.73 -26.94 -2.76
C ARG A 68 -23.50 -28.45 -2.86
N PRO A 69 -24.14 -29.14 -3.83
CA PRO A 69 -23.86 -30.54 -4.06
C PRO A 69 -22.43 -30.73 -4.59
N SER A 70 -21.77 -31.77 -4.07
CA SER A 70 -20.48 -32.23 -4.54
C SER A 70 -20.60 -33.60 -5.20
N VAL A 71 -19.92 -33.82 -6.31
CA VAL A 71 -19.86 -35.10 -7.01
C VAL A 71 -18.39 -35.47 -7.20
N VAL A 72 -18.02 -36.65 -6.75
CA VAL A 72 -16.65 -37.15 -6.82
C VAL A 72 -16.65 -38.52 -7.50
N ALA A 73 -15.84 -38.66 -8.54
CA ALA A 73 -15.56 -39.94 -9.16
C ALA A 73 -14.25 -40.52 -8.62
N THR A 74 -14.28 -41.79 -8.23
CA THR A 74 -13.09 -42.51 -7.80
C THR A 74 -12.91 -43.78 -8.60
N ALA A 75 -11.69 -44.14 -8.89
CA ALA A 75 -11.34 -45.42 -9.51
C ALA A 75 -10.19 -46.07 -8.72
N GLN A 76 -10.32 -47.33 -8.43
CA GLN A 76 -9.29 -48.11 -7.75
C GLN A 76 -9.12 -49.48 -8.38
N ALA A 77 -7.92 -49.97 -8.40
CA ALA A 77 -7.61 -51.33 -8.77
C ALA A 77 -6.56 -51.86 -7.79
N GLY A 78 -6.69 -53.12 -7.45
CA GLY A 78 -5.78 -53.72 -6.48
C GLY A 78 -5.87 -55.23 -6.49
N THR A 79 -4.79 -55.87 -6.04
CA THR A 79 -4.72 -57.32 -5.76
C THR A 79 -4.63 -57.52 -4.27
N LEU A 80 -5.50 -58.28 -3.73
CA LEU A 80 -5.47 -58.72 -2.31
C LEU A 80 -4.97 -60.15 -2.28
N GLN A 81 -3.85 -60.38 -1.61
CA GLN A 81 -3.36 -61.71 -1.30
C GLN A 81 -3.53 -61.98 0.19
N ALA A 82 -4.35 -62.93 0.54
CA ALA A 82 -4.60 -63.30 1.92
C ALA A 82 -4.41 -64.79 2.09
N ASP A 83 -3.78 -65.21 3.20
CA ASP A 83 -3.56 -66.58 3.58
C ASP A 83 -4.20 -66.86 4.94
N PRO A 84 -5.57 -66.95 5.02
CA PRO A 84 -6.28 -67.20 6.26
C PRO A 84 -6.15 -68.71 6.64
N PRO A 85 -6.00 -69.04 7.90
CA PRO A 85 -5.99 -70.41 8.38
C PRO A 85 -7.31 -71.09 8.05
N ARG A 86 -7.28 -72.18 7.28
CA ARG A 86 -8.40 -73.05 6.84
C ARG A 86 -9.13 -72.69 5.55
N VAL A 87 -8.72 -71.71 4.78
CA VAL A 87 -9.31 -71.38 3.48
C VAL A 87 -8.17 -71.07 2.52
N SER A 88 -8.02 -71.83 1.41
CA SER A 88 -7.00 -71.56 0.41
C SER A 88 -7.42 -70.42 -0.53
N VAL A 89 -7.44 -69.18 0.01
CA VAL A 89 -7.68 -67.97 -0.79
C VAL A 89 -6.35 -67.47 -1.33
N ARG A 90 -6.10 -67.62 -2.63
CA ARG A 90 -4.80 -67.34 -3.25
C ARG A 90 -4.67 -65.95 -3.89
N GLY A 91 -5.67 -65.17 -3.83
CA GLY A 91 -5.64 -63.82 -4.38
C GLY A 91 -6.97 -63.38 -4.96
N THR A 92 -7.24 -62.10 -4.86
CA THR A 92 -8.40 -61.48 -5.48
C THR A 92 -7.93 -60.22 -6.18
N ASP A 93 -8.12 -60.17 -7.50
CA ASP A 93 -7.94 -58.98 -8.30
C ASP A 93 -9.26 -58.24 -8.34
N SER A 94 -9.23 -56.96 -8.05
CA SER A 94 -10.42 -56.11 -8.08
C SER A 94 -10.12 -54.79 -8.81
N ALA A 95 -11.08 -54.32 -9.57
CA ALA A 95 -11.11 -52.97 -10.14
C ALA A 95 -12.49 -52.38 -9.89
N GLN A 96 -12.56 -51.19 -9.37
CA GLN A 96 -13.82 -50.53 -9.01
C GLN A 96 -13.79 -49.06 -9.41
N GLY A 97 -14.87 -48.60 -10.04
CA GLY A 97 -15.18 -47.21 -10.22
C GLY A 97 -16.41 -46.83 -9.40
N ALA A 98 -16.37 -45.67 -8.75
CA ALA A 98 -17.52 -45.15 -8.02
C ALA A 98 -17.73 -43.65 -8.30
N ILE A 99 -18.99 -43.27 -8.43
CA ILE A 99 -19.44 -41.85 -8.43
C ILE A 99 -20.21 -41.65 -7.17
N ASN A 100 -19.74 -40.70 -6.32
CA ASN A 100 -20.38 -40.36 -5.07
C ASN A 100 -20.86 -38.92 -5.13
N ALA A 101 -22.14 -38.70 -4.84
CA ALA A 101 -22.76 -37.39 -4.74
C ALA A 101 -23.16 -37.12 -3.28
N ARG A 102 -22.89 -35.93 -2.78
CA ARG A 102 -23.30 -35.48 -1.46
C ARG A 102 -23.86 -34.07 -1.55
N TYR A 103 -25.00 -33.85 -0.90
CA TYR A 103 -25.62 -32.54 -0.76
C TYR A 103 -26.00 -32.29 0.69
N PRO A 104 -25.43 -31.28 1.39
CA PRO A 104 -25.77 -30.98 2.77
C PRO A 104 -27.17 -30.37 2.85
N LEU A 105 -28.09 -31.06 3.52
CA LEU A 105 -29.44 -30.58 3.76
C LEU A 105 -29.52 -29.69 5.00
N PHE A 106 -28.75 -30.08 6.04
CA PHE A 106 -28.61 -29.31 7.27
C PHE A 106 -27.20 -29.43 7.82
N ASN A 107 -26.48 -28.32 7.80
CA ASN A 107 -25.16 -28.19 8.42
C ASN A 107 -24.96 -26.75 8.92
N ARG A 108 -25.17 -26.54 10.24
CA ARG A 108 -25.04 -25.20 10.84
C ARG A 108 -23.60 -24.69 10.78
N ALA A 109 -22.61 -25.56 10.89
CA ALA A 109 -21.19 -25.17 10.81
C ALA A 109 -20.81 -24.66 9.43
N ASN A 110 -21.33 -25.28 8.34
CA ASN A 110 -21.12 -24.80 6.97
C ASN A 110 -21.66 -23.38 6.80
N ARG A 111 -22.89 -23.12 7.23
CA ARG A 111 -23.52 -21.78 7.12
C ARG A 111 -22.72 -20.71 7.86
N LEU A 112 -22.24 -21.02 9.08
CA LEU A 112 -21.40 -20.11 9.84
C LEU A 112 -20.02 -19.90 9.18
N SER A 113 -19.46 -20.93 8.54
CA SER A 113 -18.22 -20.80 7.76
C SER A 113 -18.40 -19.90 6.53
N ILE A 114 -19.57 -19.95 5.88
CA ILE A 114 -19.93 -19.05 4.77
C ILE A 114 -20.04 -17.59 5.27
N GLU A 115 -20.72 -17.38 6.40
CA GLU A 115 -20.79 -16.04 7.02
C GLU A 115 -19.40 -15.49 7.37
N GLN A 116 -18.52 -16.33 7.95
CA GLN A 116 -17.12 -15.96 8.22
C GLN A 116 -16.36 -15.59 6.95
N ALA A 117 -16.53 -16.35 5.87
CA ALA A 117 -15.86 -16.06 4.60
C ALA A 117 -16.31 -14.73 4.01
N ARG A 118 -17.60 -14.40 4.10
CA ARG A 118 -18.13 -13.10 3.69
C ARG A 118 -17.56 -11.95 4.52
N LYS A 119 -17.45 -12.15 5.85
CA LYS A 119 -16.79 -11.18 6.73
C LYS A 119 -15.30 -11.02 6.42
N SER A 120 -14.61 -12.10 6.07
CA SER A 120 -13.20 -12.04 5.63
C SER A 120 -13.01 -11.26 4.33
N LEU A 121 -14.01 -11.26 3.44
CA LEU A 121 -14.00 -10.38 2.24
C LEU A 121 -14.06 -8.90 2.62
N GLU A 122 -14.87 -8.52 3.63
CA GLU A 122 -14.91 -7.14 4.14
C GLU A 122 -13.52 -6.70 4.68
N THR A 123 -12.77 -7.61 5.31
CA THR A 123 -11.38 -7.35 5.74
C THR A 123 -10.47 -7.06 4.55
N ALA A 124 -10.54 -7.89 3.50
CA ALA A 124 -9.71 -7.70 2.30
C ALA A 124 -10.02 -6.37 1.58
N GLN A 125 -11.28 -5.92 1.59
CA GLN A 125 -11.68 -4.61 1.08
C GLN A 125 -11.12 -3.46 1.93
N ALA A 126 -11.11 -3.61 3.26
CA ALA A 126 -10.51 -2.61 4.15
C ALA A 126 -8.98 -2.53 3.97
N ASP A 127 -8.32 -3.66 3.74
CA ASP A 127 -6.88 -3.71 3.44
C ASP A 127 -6.56 -3.03 2.10
N LEU A 128 -7.39 -3.23 1.06
CA LEU A 128 -7.26 -2.52 -0.21
C LEU A 128 -7.44 -1.01 -0.04
N ALA A 129 -8.45 -0.57 0.72
CA ALA A 129 -8.66 0.85 1.01
C ALA A 129 -7.45 1.47 1.74
N SER A 130 -6.84 0.74 2.68
CA SER A 130 -5.59 1.16 3.34
C SER A 130 -4.44 1.29 2.34
N ALA A 131 -4.26 0.32 1.45
CA ALA A 131 -3.21 0.36 0.42
C ALA A 131 -3.41 1.52 -0.58
N GLU A 132 -4.65 1.87 -0.91
CA GLU A 132 -4.96 3.04 -1.76
C GLU A 132 -4.60 4.36 -1.04
N GLN A 133 -4.90 4.49 0.24
CA GLN A 133 -4.49 5.64 1.05
C GLN A 133 -2.97 5.74 1.17
N ASP A 134 -2.29 4.62 1.39
CA ASP A 134 -0.83 4.57 1.45
C ASP A 134 -0.18 5.00 0.12
N LEU A 135 -0.76 4.62 -1.02
CA LEU A 135 -0.29 5.07 -2.33
C LEU A 135 -0.40 6.59 -2.47
N ILE A 136 -1.52 7.20 -2.05
CA ILE A 136 -1.70 8.66 -2.06
C ILE A 136 -0.58 9.35 -1.29
N ILE A 137 -0.27 8.86 -0.08
CA ILE A 137 0.81 9.43 0.74
C ILE A 137 2.18 9.24 0.11
N ARG A 138 2.50 8.05 -0.40
CA ARG A 138 3.80 7.76 -1.04
C ARG A 138 4.04 8.64 -2.26
N VAL A 139 3.03 8.78 -3.12
CA VAL A 139 3.13 9.63 -4.31
C VAL A 139 3.27 11.10 -3.91
N SER A 140 2.46 11.58 -2.97
CA SER A 140 2.54 12.96 -2.49
C SER A 140 3.88 13.27 -1.82
N GLN A 141 4.39 12.35 -1.00
CA GLN A 141 5.70 12.51 -0.36
C GLN A 141 6.81 12.58 -1.42
N ALA A 142 6.85 11.64 -2.38
CA ALA A 142 7.85 11.63 -3.43
C ALA A 142 7.78 12.88 -4.33
N TYR A 143 6.56 13.36 -4.62
CA TYR A 143 6.33 14.60 -5.36
C TYR A 143 6.95 15.81 -4.65
N PHE A 144 6.62 16.01 -3.39
CA PHE A 144 7.11 17.13 -2.60
C PHE A 144 8.59 16.99 -2.21
N ASP A 145 9.10 15.77 -2.07
CA ASP A 145 10.53 15.53 -1.90
C ASP A 145 11.34 16.02 -3.11
N VAL A 146 10.85 15.81 -4.35
CA VAL A 146 11.49 16.34 -5.56
C VAL A 146 11.47 17.86 -5.56
N LEU A 147 10.34 18.50 -5.22
CA LEU A 147 10.23 19.95 -5.14
C LEU A 147 11.17 20.54 -4.08
N ALA A 148 11.21 19.94 -2.89
CA ALA A 148 12.11 20.36 -1.82
C ALA A 148 13.58 20.24 -2.23
N ALA A 149 13.97 19.18 -2.94
CA ALA A 149 15.32 19.03 -3.45
C ALA A 149 15.64 20.02 -4.58
N GLN A 150 14.65 20.39 -5.43
CA GLN A 150 14.82 21.44 -6.44
C GLN A 150 15.06 22.80 -5.80
N ASP A 151 14.26 23.17 -4.80
CA ASP A 151 14.42 24.44 -4.07
C ASP A 151 15.75 24.48 -3.31
N ALA A 152 16.15 23.36 -2.69
CA ALA A 152 17.43 23.24 -2.01
C ALA A 152 18.61 23.45 -2.98
N LEU A 153 18.55 22.83 -4.17
CA LEU A 153 19.59 23.02 -5.19
C LEU A 153 19.61 24.45 -5.72
N ALA A 154 18.44 25.05 -5.99
CA ALA A 154 18.35 26.44 -6.45
C ALA A 154 18.91 27.41 -5.41
N THR A 155 18.57 27.24 -4.14
CA THR A 155 19.08 28.03 -3.02
C THR A 155 20.59 27.85 -2.84
N THR A 156 21.10 26.61 -2.96
CA THR A 156 22.56 26.34 -2.88
C THR A 156 23.32 26.99 -4.03
N ARG A 157 22.78 26.97 -5.26
CA ARG A 157 23.37 27.65 -6.41
C ARG A 157 23.39 29.15 -6.23
N ALA A 158 22.30 29.74 -5.74
CA ALA A 158 22.24 31.18 -5.43
C ALA A 158 23.26 31.56 -4.37
N SER A 159 23.37 30.74 -3.28
CA SER A 159 24.40 30.95 -2.27
C SER A 159 25.81 30.90 -2.84
N LYS A 160 26.14 29.89 -3.65
CA LYS A 160 27.45 29.76 -4.28
C LYS A 160 27.76 30.92 -5.20
N SER A 161 26.79 31.39 -6.00
CA SER A 161 26.96 32.58 -6.87
C SER A 161 27.37 33.80 -6.06
N PHE A 162 26.67 34.06 -4.97
CA PHE A 162 27.00 35.16 -4.06
C PHE A 162 28.38 35.00 -3.41
N ILE A 163 28.73 33.80 -2.93
CA ILE A 163 30.07 33.53 -2.38
C ILE A 163 31.17 33.74 -3.44
N THR A 164 30.89 33.41 -4.70
CA THR A 164 31.82 33.64 -5.81
C THR A 164 32.10 35.13 -6.02
N GLU A 165 31.05 35.98 -5.94
CA GLU A 165 31.19 37.42 -6.03
C GLU A 165 31.97 37.99 -4.85
N GLN A 166 31.69 37.50 -3.61
CA GLN A 166 32.41 37.89 -2.41
C GLN A 166 33.89 37.50 -2.47
N LEU A 167 34.20 36.29 -2.95
CA LEU A 167 35.58 35.82 -3.15
C LEU A 167 36.34 36.73 -4.19
N ALA A 168 35.67 37.06 -5.30
CA ALA A 168 36.25 37.95 -6.27
C ALA A 168 36.49 39.37 -5.71
N SER A 169 35.57 39.88 -4.88
CA SER A 169 35.70 41.14 -4.16
C SER A 169 36.85 41.09 -3.15
N ALA A 170 36.90 40.03 -2.31
CA ALA A 170 37.97 39.86 -1.32
C ALA A 170 39.37 39.79 -1.97
N LYS A 171 39.51 39.12 -3.11
CA LYS A 171 40.78 39.07 -3.88
C LYS A 171 41.19 40.44 -4.37
N ARG A 172 40.27 41.20 -5.01
CA ARG A 172 40.57 42.58 -5.49
C ARG A 172 40.92 43.52 -4.32
N ASN A 173 40.20 43.44 -3.21
CA ASN A 173 40.46 44.30 -2.05
C ASN A 173 41.81 43.94 -1.38
N PHE A 174 42.24 42.69 -1.41
CA PHE A 174 43.57 42.29 -0.97
C PHE A 174 44.67 42.79 -1.87
N GLU A 175 44.49 42.73 -3.19
CA GLU A 175 45.46 43.24 -4.15
C GLU A 175 45.69 44.76 -4.05
N VAL A 176 44.66 45.53 -3.69
CA VAL A 176 44.78 46.97 -3.44
C VAL A 176 45.09 47.34 -1.97
N GLY A 177 45.28 46.33 -1.11
CA GLY A 177 45.69 46.50 0.29
C GLY A 177 44.57 46.93 1.26
N THR A 178 43.30 46.82 0.87
CA THR A 178 42.14 47.18 1.73
C THR A 178 41.49 46.02 2.45
N ALA A 179 41.94 44.78 2.18
CA ALA A 179 41.50 43.56 2.90
C ALA A 179 42.68 42.68 3.29
N THR A 180 42.47 41.74 4.20
CA THR A 180 43.51 40.83 4.68
C THR A 180 43.57 39.56 3.85
N ILE A 181 44.71 38.84 3.92
CA ILE A 181 44.85 37.53 3.30
C ILE A 181 43.85 36.52 3.94
N THR A 182 43.52 36.71 5.22
CA THR A 182 42.55 35.89 5.96
C THR A 182 41.16 35.99 5.31
N ASP A 183 40.69 37.21 4.95
CA ASP A 183 39.41 37.41 4.28
C ASP A 183 39.31 36.61 2.96
N THR A 184 40.43 36.62 2.22
CA THR A 184 40.51 35.89 0.93
C THR A 184 40.48 34.36 1.17
N ARG A 185 41.19 33.90 2.19
CA ARG A 185 41.20 32.44 2.53
C ARG A 185 39.86 31.94 3.06
N GLU A 186 39.17 32.73 3.90
CA GLU A 186 37.84 32.41 4.37
C GLU A 186 36.82 32.37 3.22
N ALA A 187 36.84 33.34 2.34
CA ALA A 187 35.96 33.35 1.16
C ALA A 187 36.24 32.17 0.23
N GLN A 188 37.52 31.77 0.07
CA GLN A 188 37.90 30.59 -0.70
C GLN A 188 37.36 29.30 -0.01
N ALA A 189 37.53 29.15 1.30
CA ALA A 189 37.03 28.00 2.03
C ALA A 189 35.48 27.87 1.93
N ARG A 190 34.77 29.00 2.00
CA ARG A 190 33.31 29.05 1.78
C ARG A 190 32.91 28.66 0.37
N PHE A 191 33.67 29.10 -0.66
CA PHE A 191 33.43 28.71 -2.05
C PHE A 191 33.64 27.22 -2.29
N ASP A 192 34.69 26.64 -1.72
CA ASP A 192 34.99 25.21 -1.83
C ASP A 192 33.89 24.37 -1.14
N LEU A 193 33.46 24.79 0.07
CA LEU A 193 32.33 24.18 0.79
C LEU A 193 31.03 24.31 -0.02
N GLY A 194 30.73 25.49 -0.58
CA GLY A 194 29.55 25.71 -1.40
C GLY A 194 29.53 24.84 -2.67
N THR A 195 30.70 24.58 -3.23
CA THR A 195 30.85 23.65 -4.37
C THR A 195 30.52 22.20 -3.95
N ALA A 196 31.00 21.76 -2.80
CA ALA A 196 30.67 20.43 -2.27
C ALA A 196 29.18 20.31 -1.95
N GLN A 197 28.56 21.34 -1.39
CA GLN A 197 27.12 21.39 -1.10
C GLN A 197 26.26 21.36 -2.38
N GLU A 198 26.68 22.06 -3.46
CA GLU A 198 25.98 21.99 -4.75
C GLU A 198 26.00 20.59 -5.34
N ILE A 199 27.16 19.92 -5.33
CA ILE A 199 27.29 18.54 -5.81
C ILE A 199 26.37 17.60 -5.00
N ALA A 200 26.33 17.76 -3.68
CA ALA A 200 25.47 16.95 -2.80
C ALA A 200 23.97 17.20 -3.10
N ALA A 201 23.57 18.48 -3.26
CA ALA A 201 22.18 18.84 -3.57
C ALA A 201 21.73 18.37 -4.97
N ASP A 202 22.63 18.42 -5.97
CA ASP A 202 22.34 17.91 -7.32
C ASP A 202 22.15 16.39 -7.30
N ASN A 203 22.98 15.68 -6.55
CA ASN A 203 22.84 14.24 -6.37
C ASN A 203 21.56 13.87 -5.61
N ASP A 204 21.19 14.61 -4.56
CA ASP A 204 19.93 14.40 -3.84
C ASP A 204 18.73 14.58 -4.77
N LEU A 205 18.70 15.67 -5.54
CA LEU A 205 17.62 15.89 -6.53
C LEU A 205 17.51 14.74 -7.53
N ARG A 206 18.64 14.24 -8.05
CA ARG A 206 18.64 13.10 -8.97
C ARG A 206 18.06 11.85 -8.30
N THR A 207 18.45 11.57 -7.04
CA THR A 207 17.95 10.43 -6.28
C THR A 207 16.44 10.53 -6.03
N LYS A 208 15.94 11.72 -5.66
CA LYS A 208 14.50 11.96 -5.44
C LYS A 208 13.70 11.81 -6.75
N ARG A 209 14.23 12.29 -7.89
CA ARG A 209 13.61 12.09 -9.21
C ARG A 209 13.52 10.62 -9.58
N ILE A 210 14.61 9.86 -9.41
CA ILE A 210 14.61 8.41 -9.68
C ILE A 210 13.55 7.70 -8.83
N ALA A 211 13.42 8.04 -7.55
CA ALA A 211 12.41 7.46 -6.67
C ALA A 211 10.98 7.76 -7.15
N LEU A 212 10.71 8.98 -7.59
CA LEU A 212 9.41 9.37 -8.14
C LEU A 212 9.15 8.66 -9.48
N ASP A 213 10.12 8.64 -10.39
CA ASP A 213 10.04 7.96 -11.68
C ASP A 213 9.73 6.46 -11.51
N GLN A 214 10.39 5.81 -10.55
CA GLN A 214 10.15 4.40 -10.23
C GLN A 214 8.75 4.15 -9.70
N LEU A 215 8.22 5.07 -8.86
CA LEU A 215 6.88 4.93 -8.28
C LEU A 215 5.78 5.11 -9.32
N VAL A 216 6.00 6.04 -10.27
CA VAL A 216 5.04 6.40 -11.33
C VAL A 216 5.18 5.52 -12.58
N GLY A 217 6.34 4.86 -12.77
CA GLY A 217 6.64 4.03 -13.93
C GLY A 217 6.93 4.83 -15.20
N ARG A 218 7.32 6.11 -15.06
CA ARG A 218 7.65 6.99 -16.19
C ARG A 218 8.96 7.72 -15.91
N PRO A 219 9.94 7.66 -16.80
CA PRO A 219 11.20 8.39 -16.62
C PRO A 219 11.02 9.88 -16.91
N GLY A 220 11.78 10.72 -16.21
CA GLY A 220 11.86 12.15 -16.49
C GLY A 220 10.63 12.95 -16.05
N VAL A 221 9.96 12.53 -14.98
CA VAL A 221 8.83 13.26 -14.40
C VAL A 221 9.28 14.62 -13.87
N VAL A 222 8.57 15.68 -14.24
CA VAL A 222 8.79 17.04 -13.77
C VAL A 222 7.55 17.52 -13.01
N PRO A 223 7.59 17.55 -11.65
CA PRO A 223 6.49 18.07 -10.85
C PRO A 223 6.24 19.57 -11.11
N LYS A 224 4.96 19.98 -11.07
CA LYS A 224 4.58 21.41 -11.07
C LYS A 224 4.98 22.07 -9.74
N LEU A 225 5.47 23.29 -9.81
CA LEU A 225 5.85 24.08 -8.64
C LEU A 225 4.61 24.57 -7.87
N LEU A 226 4.78 24.93 -6.60
CA LEU A 226 3.76 25.66 -5.85
C LEU A 226 3.63 27.09 -6.33
N LEU A 227 2.39 27.61 -6.32
CA LEU A 227 2.12 29.04 -6.53
C LEU A 227 2.65 29.85 -5.33
N VAL A 228 3.32 30.96 -5.62
CA VAL A 228 3.79 31.89 -4.59
C VAL A 228 2.93 33.17 -4.67
N PRO A 229 2.37 33.69 -3.57
CA PRO A 229 2.47 33.22 -2.18
C PRO A 229 1.61 31.96 -1.92
N VAL A 230 2.14 31.02 -1.11
CA VAL A 230 1.45 29.79 -0.77
C VAL A 230 0.49 30.04 0.39
N VAL A 231 -0.81 29.82 0.17
CA VAL A 231 -1.80 29.83 1.23
C VAL A 231 -2.05 28.39 1.70
N LEU A 232 -1.44 28.00 2.82
CA LEU A 232 -1.58 26.66 3.37
C LEU A 232 -2.96 26.50 4.04
N PRO A 233 -3.70 25.40 3.74
CA PRO A 233 -5.01 25.17 4.34
C PRO A 233 -4.88 24.82 5.82
N ALA A 234 -5.67 25.47 6.67
CA ALA A 234 -5.83 25.07 8.06
C ALA A 234 -6.65 23.76 8.15
N PRO A 235 -6.37 22.89 9.13
CA PRO A 235 -7.15 21.68 9.32
C PRO A 235 -8.61 22.04 9.72
N MET A 236 -9.56 21.48 8.97
CA MET A 236 -10.99 21.61 9.24
C MET A 236 -11.58 20.21 9.42
N PRO A 237 -12.18 19.90 10.59
CA PRO A 237 -12.50 20.77 11.73
C PRO A 237 -11.28 21.21 12.56
N ALA A 238 -11.42 22.33 13.27
CA ALA A 238 -10.34 22.94 14.06
C ALA A 238 -10.13 22.30 15.46
N ASN A 239 -10.71 21.12 15.69
CA ASN A 239 -10.67 20.41 16.97
C ASN A 239 -10.12 18.98 16.75
N ALA A 240 -9.08 18.59 17.50
CA ALA A 240 -8.48 17.27 17.42
C ALA A 240 -9.47 16.14 17.75
N GLU A 241 -10.38 16.34 18.71
CA GLU A 241 -11.32 15.30 19.15
C GLU A 241 -12.41 15.01 18.10
N GLU A 242 -12.75 15.98 17.25
CA GLU A 242 -13.66 15.74 16.13
C GLU A 242 -13.00 14.82 15.09
N TRP A 243 -11.70 15.00 14.80
CA TRP A 243 -10.93 14.10 13.95
C TRP A 243 -10.83 12.70 14.55
N VAL A 244 -10.67 12.60 15.86
CA VAL A 244 -10.65 11.30 16.57
C VAL A 244 -12.02 10.63 16.49
N GLY A 245 -13.12 11.37 16.64
CA GLY A 245 -14.48 10.81 16.47
C GLY A 245 -14.70 10.23 15.06
N LEU A 246 -14.23 10.93 14.03
CA LEU A 246 -14.27 10.44 12.65
C LEU A 246 -13.41 9.18 12.48
N SER A 247 -12.23 9.14 13.07
CA SER A 247 -11.31 8.00 12.96
C SER A 247 -11.88 6.71 13.57
N ASP A 248 -12.64 6.78 14.65
CA ASP A 248 -13.26 5.60 15.25
C ASP A 248 -14.25 4.90 14.32
N THR A 249 -14.92 5.65 13.46
CA THR A 249 -15.96 5.12 12.56
C THR A 249 -15.44 4.76 11.18
N GLN A 250 -14.46 5.50 10.65
CA GLN A 250 -14.08 5.46 9.24
C GLN A 250 -12.72 4.79 8.99
N HIS A 251 -11.85 4.72 10.02
CA HIS A 251 -10.49 4.25 9.80
C HIS A 251 -10.44 2.75 9.46
N PRO A 252 -9.76 2.34 8.35
CA PRO A 252 -9.72 0.95 7.90
C PRO A 252 -9.22 -0.04 8.96
N SER A 253 -8.24 0.35 9.78
CA SER A 253 -7.71 -0.53 10.85
C SER A 253 -8.73 -0.81 11.94
N VAL A 254 -9.56 0.15 12.32
CA VAL A 254 -10.65 -0.05 13.30
C VAL A 254 -11.73 -0.94 12.69
N ARG A 255 -12.09 -0.68 11.42
CA ARG A 255 -13.06 -1.52 10.69
C ARG A 255 -12.57 -2.97 10.61
N ARG A 256 -11.30 -3.19 10.26
CA ARG A 256 -10.69 -4.52 10.22
C ARG A 256 -10.75 -5.23 11.58
N ALA A 257 -10.42 -4.53 12.66
CA ALA A 257 -10.48 -5.10 14.00
C ALA A 257 -11.93 -5.49 14.41
N ARG A 258 -12.93 -4.66 14.07
CA ARG A 258 -14.35 -4.97 14.29
C ARG A 258 -14.79 -6.21 13.50
N VAL A 259 -14.42 -6.29 12.24
CA VAL A 259 -14.73 -7.48 11.41
C VAL A 259 -14.04 -8.72 11.96
N ALA A 260 -12.81 -8.61 12.47
CA ALA A 260 -12.12 -9.73 13.12
C ALA A 260 -12.85 -10.19 14.38
N LEU A 261 -13.44 -9.28 15.15
CA LEU A 261 -14.31 -9.62 16.28
C LEU A 261 -15.58 -10.35 15.81
N ASP A 262 -16.26 -9.88 14.76
CA ASP A 262 -17.41 -10.55 14.17
C ASP A 262 -17.06 -11.99 13.75
N VAL A 263 -15.91 -12.19 13.11
CA VAL A 263 -15.40 -13.52 12.72
C VAL A 263 -15.16 -14.40 13.94
N ALA A 264 -14.59 -13.86 15.03
CA ALA A 264 -14.36 -14.61 16.26
C ALA A 264 -15.69 -15.03 16.93
N GLN A 265 -16.71 -14.17 16.91
CA GLN A 265 -18.06 -14.50 17.41
C GLN A 265 -18.73 -15.60 16.57
N LEU A 266 -18.56 -15.55 15.25
CA LEU A 266 -19.03 -16.61 14.36
C LEU A 266 -18.28 -17.92 14.62
N GLU A 267 -16.96 -17.88 14.93
CA GLU A 267 -16.18 -19.08 15.30
C GLU A 267 -16.68 -19.69 16.62
N THR A 268 -17.00 -18.87 17.63
CA THR A 268 -17.66 -19.35 18.87
C THR A 268 -19.00 -20.00 18.58
N SER A 269 -19.80 -19.41 17.70
CA SER A 269 -21.08 -19.95 17.27
C SER A 269 -20.92 -21.28 16.51
N LYS A 270 -19.88 -21.37 15.67
CA LYS A 270 -19.52 -22.59 14.94
C LYS A 270 -19.01 -23.69 15.87
N ALA A 271 -18.24 -23.36 16.91
CA ALA A 271 -17.84 -24.32 17.95
C ALA A 271 -19.05 -24.91 18.65
N ARG A 272 -20.05 -24.08 19.00
CA ARG A 272 -21.34 -24.57 19.59
C ARG A 272 -22.13 -25.43 18.61
N ALA A 273 -22.03 -25.17 17.31
CA ALA A 273 -22.67 -25.98 16.29
C ALA A 273 -22.08 -27.41 16.19
N GLY A 274 -20.91 -27.65 16.79
CA GLY A 274 -20.29 -28.98 16.87
C GLY A 274 -21.10 -30.02 17.67
N ASP A 275 -22.04 -29.60 18.52
CA ASP A 275 -22.96 -30.48 19.23
C ASP A 275 -24.27 -30.73 18.46
N LEU A 276 -24.48 -30.07 17.31
CA LEU A 276 -25.69 -30.22 16.51
C LEU A 276 -25.55 -31.36 15.48
N PRO A 277 -26.67 -32.03 15.12
CA PRO A 277 -26.65 -33.01 14.04
C PRO A 277 -26.35 -32.35 12.69
N THR A 278 -25.74 -33.10 11.78
CA THR A 278 -25.65 -32.77 10.35
C THR A 278 -26.49 -33.76 9.56
N VAL A 279 -27.11 -33.28 8.47
CA VAL A 279 -27.96 -34.12 7.62
C VAL A 279 -27.53 -33.88 6.15
N ASP A 280 -27.20 -34.98 5.50
CA ASP A 280 -26.74 -34.98 4.11
C ASP A 280 -27.64 -35.89 3.25
N ALA A 281 -27.99 -35.48 2.06
CA ALA A 281 -28.44 -36.37 1.01
C ALA A 281 -27.21 -36.98 0.35
N VAL A 282 -27.17 -38.29 0.26
CA VAL A 282 -26.04 -39.04 -0.31
C VAL A 282 -26.53 -39.98 -1.42
N GLY A 283 -25.77 -40.01 -2.51
CA GLY A 283 -26.02 -40.92 -3.62
C GLY A 283 -24.71 -41.59 -4.06
N SER A 284 -24.73 -42.86 -4.38
CA SER A 284 -23.57 -43.53 -4.94
C SER A 284 -23.96 -44.43 -6.09
N LEU A 285 -23.11 -44.45 -7.10
CA LEU A 285 -23.11 -45.40 -8.22
C LEU A 285 -21.75 -46.05 -8.22
N THR A 286 -21.73 -47.39 -8.06
CA THR A 286 -20.49 -48.16 -8.01
C THR A 286 -20.56 -49.27 -9.04
N SER A 287 -19.53 -49.38 -9.86
CA SER A 287 -19.29 -50.49 -10.80
C SER A 287 -17.95 -51.12 -10.49
N GLY A 288 -17.94 -52.40 -10.24
CA GLY A 288 -16.71 -53.11 -9.90
C GLY A 288 -16.61 -54.45 -10.58
N TYR A 289 -15.37 -54.87 -10.89
CA TYR A 289 -15.03 -56.19 -11.30
C TYR A 289 -14.14 -56.84 -10.24
N ALA A 290 -14.49 -58.04 -9.83
CA ALA A 290 -13.66 -58.84 -8.95
C ALA A 290 -13.46 -60.25 -9.51
N ARG A 291 -12.24 -60.76 -9.39
CA ARG A 291 -11.85 -62.12 -9.80
C ARG A 291 -10.93 -62.70 -8.74
N GLY A 292 -11.20 -63.92 -8.34
CA GLY A 292 -10.32 -64.66 -7.42
C GLY A 292 -11.09 -65.67 -6.55
N SER A 293 -10.33 -66.45 -5.79
CA SER A 293 -10.88 -67.55 -5.00
C SER A 293 -11.64 -67.10 -3.75
N ALA A 294 -11.52 -65.83 -3.32
CA ALA A 294 -12.26 -65.27 -2.20
C ALA A 294 -13.61 -64.63 -2.60
N VAL A 295 -13.92 -64.62 -3.90
CA VAL A 295 -15.18 -64.05 -4.41
C VAL A 295 -16.12 -65.17 -4.75
N PRO A 296 -17.38 -65.19 -4.23
CA PRO A 296 -18.34 -66.27 -4.51
C PRO A 296 -18.62 -66.48 -6.01
N ALA A 297 -18.50 -65.39 -6.79
CA ALA A 297 -18.54 -65.42 -8.28
C ALA A 297 -17.66 -64.33 -8.84
N SER A 298 -16.75 -64.64 -9.74
CA SER A 298 -16.00 -63.64 -10.48
C SER A 298 -16.91 -62.94 -11.48
N GLY A 299 -16.83 -61.61 -11.55
CA GLY A 299 -17.65 -60.86 -12.49
C GLY A 299 -17.80 -59.37 -12.16
N PHE A 300 -18.68 -58.74 -12.90
CA PHE A 300 -19.06 -57.33 -12.67
C PHE A 300 -20.22 -57.26 -11.69
N SER A 301 -20.15 -56.23 -10.79
CA SER A 301 -21.23 -55.85 -9.91
C SER A 301 -21.51 -54.36 -10.07
N ASN A 302 -22.78 -54.00 -10.17
CA ASN A 302 -23.23 -52.62 -10.22
C ASN A 302 -24.19 -52.35 -9.06
N ASN A 303 -23.87 -51.33 -8.29
CA ASN A 303 -24.70 -50.89 -7.14
C ASN A 303 -25.05 -49.45 -7.31
N ALA A 304 -26.31 -49.10 -7.08
CA ALA A 304 -26.80 -47.74 -6.98
C ALA A 304 -27.49 -47.57 -5.59
N SER A 305 -27.16 -46.48 -4.90
CA SER A 305 -27.82 -46.12 -3.66
C SER A 305 -28.15 -44.64 -3.62
N LEU A 306 -29.27 -44.33 -3.02
CA LEU A 306 -29.71 -42.98 -2.70
C LEU A 306 -30.29 -43.01 -1.28
N GLY A 307 -29.89 -42.02 -0.44
CA GLY A 307 -30.32 -41.99 0.95
C GLY A 307 -30.10 -40.65 1.61
N VAL A 308 -30.55 -40.56 2.84
CA VAL A 308 -30.28 -39.44 3.73
C VAL A 308 -29.46 -39.98 4.89
N GLN A 309 -28.35 -39.34 5.18
CA GLN A 309 -27.48 -39.67 6.30
C GLN A 309 -27.52 -38.57 7.32
N MET A 310 -27.81 -38.88 8.58
CA MET A 310 -27.70 -37.97 9.71
C MET A 310 -26.52 -38.41 10.58
N THR A 311 -25.68 -37.46 10.94
CA THR A 311 -24.59 -37.67 11.89
C THR A 311 -24.79 -36.73 13.09
N TRP A 312 -24.91 -37.30 14.28
CA TRP A 312 -25.09 -36.54 15.53
C TRP A 312 -24.04 -36.97 16.56
N PRO A 313 -23.10 -36.12 16.92
CA PRO A 313 -22.12 -36.42 17.95
C PRO A 313 -22.75 -36.29 19.32
N LEU A 314 -23.14 -37.41 19.93
CA LEU A 314 -23.78 -37.45 21.28
C LEU A 314 -22.79 -37.26 22.42
N TYR A 315 -21.53 -37.67 22.22
CA TYR A 315 -20.45 -37.50 23.19
C TYR A 315 -19.10 -37.38 22.48
N THR A 316 -18.38 -36.29 22.75
CA THR A 316 -17.11 -35.96 22.09
C THR A 316 -15.91 -36.01 23.04
N GLY A 317 -16.04 -36.68 24.22
CA GLY A 317 -14.96 -36.74 25.22
C GLY A 317 -14.57 -35.36 25.80
N GLY A 318 -15.48 -34.38 25.76
CA GLY A 318 -15.24 -33.02 26.23
C GLY A 318 -14.53 -32.11 25.20
N SER A 319 -14.25 -32.59 23.97
CA SER A 319 -13.56 -31.81 22.92
C SER A 319 -14.36 -30.56 22.54
N THR A 320 -15.66 -30.71 22.27
CA THR A 320 -16.53 -29.56 21.89
C THR A 320 -16.58 -28.52 22.99
N GLN A 321 -16.72 -28.96 24.29
CA GLN A 321 -16.78 -28.04 25.42
C GLN A 321 -15.47 -27.21 25.57
N ASN A 322 -14.33 -27.87 25.40
CA ASN A 322 -13.04 -27.19 25.48
C ASN A 322 -12.85 -26.26 24.27
N ARG A 323 -13.30 -26.64 23.06
CA ARG A 323 -13.30 -25.77 21.88
C ARG A 323 -14.16 -24.53 22.08
N ILE A 324 -15.33 -24.63 22.69
CA ILE A 324 -16.19 -23.50 23.04
C ILE A 324 -15.45 -22.55 24.01
N LYS A 325 -14.81 -23.09 25.06
CA LYS A 325 -14.06 -22.27 26.01
C LYS A 325 -12.89 -21.56 25.34
N GLU A 326 -12.16 -22.25 24.49
CA GLU A 326 -11.06 -21.68 23.71
C GLU A 326 -11.55 -20.50 22.83
N THR A 327 -12.62 -20.72 22.07
CA THR A 327 -13.15 -19.67 21.16
C THR A 327 -13.71 -18.48 21.91
N LEU A 328 -14.30 -18.65 23.11
CA LEU A 328 -14.72 -17.53 23.96
C LEU A 328 -13.54 -16.66 24.41
N LEU A 329 -12.40 -17.27 24.77
CA LEU A 329 -11.20 -16.50 25.12
C LEU A 329 -10.59 -15.80 23.89
N LEU A 330 -10.65 -16.41 22.71
CA LEU A 330 -10.23 -15.77 21.45
C LEU A 330 -11.17 -14.61 21.06
N GLU A 331 -12.47 -14.72 21.33
CA GLU A 331 -13.43 -13.61 21.17
C GLU A 331 -13.10 -12.45 22.12
N GLU A 332 -12.82 -12.74 23.39
CA GLU A 332 -12.39 -11.73 24.36
C GLU A 332 -11.08 -11.04 23.91
N ARG A 333 -10.10 -11.81 23.41
CA ARG A 333 -8.90 -11.27 22.81
C ARG A 333 -9.24 -10.31 21.66
N SER A 334 -10.09 -10.73 20.71
CA SER A 334 -10.46 -9.89 19.57
C SER A 334 -11.19 -8.62 20.00
N ARG A 335 -11.95 -8.63 21.10
CA ARG A 335 -12.56 -7.43 21.70
C ARG A 335 -11.51 -6.46 22.21
N ASN A 336 -10.50 -6.97 22.91
CA ASN A 336 -9.37 -6.16 23.36
C ASN A 336 -8.53 -5.61 22.17
N ASP A 337 -8.41 -6.37 21.07
CA ASP A 337 -7.73 -5.93 19.86
C ASP A 337 -8.49 -4.75 19.19
N VAL A 338 -9.84 -4.74 19.23
CA VAL A 338 -10.65 -3.59 18.77
C VAL A 338 -10.34 -2.35 19.62
N ASP A 339 -10.29 -2.49 20.94
CA ASP A 339 -9.99 -1.37 21.85
C ASP A 339 -8.55 -0.86 21.67
N ALA A 340 -7.61 -1.76 21.41
CA ALA A 340 -6.23 -1.39 21.10
C ALA A 340 -6.14 -0.63 19.77
N ALA A 341 -6.84 -1.11 18.73
CA ALA A 341 -6.89 -0.43 17.42
C ALA A 341 -7.49 0.98 17.53
N ARG A 342 -8.62 1.14 18.26
CA ARG A 342 -9.25 2.44 18.52
C ARG A 342 -8.30 3.41 19.19
N ARG A 343 -7.65 2.97 20.28
CA ARG A 343 -6.69 3.81 21.02
C ARG A 343 -5.48 4.17 20.16
N GLY A 344 -4.95 3.22 19.40
CA GLY A 344 -3.82 3.46 18.50
C GLY A 344 -4.16 4.47 17.40
N VAL A 345 -5.31 4.33 16.76
CA VAL A 345 -5.78 5.26 15.72
C VAL A 345 -6.08 6.65 16.31
N ALA A 346 -6.73 6.73 17.48
CA ALA A 346 -6.99 7.99 18.17
C ALA A 346 -5.69 8.74 18.50
N GLN A 347 -4.67 8.02 18.99
CA GLN A 347 -3.34 8.60 19.25
C GLN A 347 -2.69 9.08 17.95
N ALA A 348 -2.67 8.27 16.89
CA ALA A 348 -2.08 8.65 15.61
C ALA A 348 -2.76 9.88 15.00
N THR A 349 -4.09 9.99 15.12
CA THR A 349 -4.88 11.13 14.65
C THR A 349 -4.53 12.40 15.43
N ARG A 350 -4.42 12.34 16.76
CA ARG A 350 -3.99 13.49 17.57
C ARG A 350 -2.58 13.95 17.21
N VAL A 351 -1.63 13.01 17.07
CA VAL A 351 -0.25 13.32 16.67
C VAL A 351 -0.22 13.98 15.30
N ALA A 352 -0.97 13.46 14.33
CA ALA A 352 -1.05 14.05 12.99
C ALA A 352 -1.68 15.45 13.02
N TYR A 353 -2.75 15.67 13.80
CA TYR A 353 -3.39 16.97 13.96
C TYR A 353 -2.44 18.01 14.55
N PHE A 354 -1.80 17.70 15.68
CA PHE A 354 -0.84 18.61 16.30
C PHE A 354 0.41 18.80 15.42
N GLY A 355 0.79 17.81 14.65
CA GLY A 355 1.86 17.92 13.65
C GLY A 355 1.56 18.97 12.58
N VAL A 356 0.33 18.98 12.03
CA VAL A 356 -0.11 20.00 11.07
C VAL A 356 -0.19 21.38 11.74
N GLN A 357 -0.75 21.47 12.93
CA GLN A 357 -0.86 22.74 13.67
C GLN A 357 0.52 23.33 13.97
N SER A 358 1.44 22.52 14.46
CA SER A 358 2.83 22.91 14.73
C SER A 358 3.56 23.31 13.44
N GLY A 359 3.37 22.54 12.34
CA GLY A 359 3.95 22.86 11.05
C GLY A 359 3.48 24.21 10.50
N LEU A 360 2.19 24.52 10.61
CA LEU A 360 1.66 25.84 10.24
C LEU A 360 2.25 26.98 11.06
N ALA A 361 2.44 26.77 12.37
CA ALA A 361 3.09 27.75 13.24
C ALA A 361 4.58 27.92 12.85
N GLN A 362 5.27 26.81 12.53
CA GLN A 362 6.66 26.83 12.07
C GLN A 362 6.81 27.58 10.75
N VAL A 363 5.91 27.39 9.78
CA VAL A 363 5.95 28.13 8.50
C VAL A 363 5.84 29.63 8.76
N ARG A 364 4.89 30.09 9.60
CA ARG A 364 4.76 31.51 9.95
C ARG A 364 6.01 32.08 10.63
N ALA A 365 6.62 31.30 11.52
CA ALA A 365 7.86 31.70 12.19
C ALA A 365 9.04 31.80 11.19
N LEU A 366 9.14 30.85 10.23
CA LEU A 366 10.17 30.87 9.21
C LEU A 366 9.95 31.99 8.19
N GLU A 367 8.71 32.36 7.88
CA GLU A 367 8.40 33.53 7.04
C GLU A 367 8.86 34.84 7.71
N ALA A 368 8.63 34.98 8.99
CA ALA A 368 9.14 36.15 9.76
C ALA A 368 10.68 36.10 9.86
N ALA A 369 11.27 34.90 10.04
CA ALA A 369 12.73 34.74 10.08
C ALA A 369 13.39 35.05 8.73
N GLU A 370 12.76 34.70 7.60
CA GLU A 370 13.24 35.03 6.26
C GLU A 370 13.33 36.56 6.09
N VAL A 371 12.26 37.29 6.40
CA VAL A 371 12.24 38.77 6.32
C VAL A 371 13.33 39.38 7.22
N SER A 372 13.46 38.92 8.47
CA SER A 372 14.47 39.38 9.40
C SER A 372 15.91 39.08 8.92
N SER A 373 16.14 37.88 8.38
CA SER A 373 17.46 37.47 7.85
C SER A 373 17.83 38.27 6.60
N GLN A 374 16.87 38.59 5.75
CA GLN A 374 17.06 39.45 4.58
C GLN A 374 17.50 40.86 5.00
N LEU A 375 16.80 41.48 5.94
CA LEU A 375 17.14 42.79 6.48
C LEU A 375 18.51 42.79 7.20
N ALA A 376 18.82 41.73 7.94
CA ALA A 376 20.13 41.54 8.56
C ALA A 376 21.25 41.47 7.56
N LEU A 377 21.06 40.73 6.44
CA LEU A 377 22.03 40.67 5.36
C LEU A 377 22.25 42.04 4.72
N GLU A 378 21.20 42.79 4.41
CA GLU A 378 21.27 44.12 3.82
C GLU A 378 22.03 45.09 4.73
N ALA A 379 21.69 45.08 6.05
CA ALA A 379 22.38 45.92 7.07
C ALA A 379 23.87 45.55 7.19
N THR A 380 24.19 44.25 7.16
CA THR A 380 25.56 43.75 7.27
C THR A 380 26.37 44.10 6.03
N GLN A 381 25.79 44.01 4.81
CA GLN A 381 26.40 44.44 3.57
C GLN A 381 26.68 45.96 3.58
N LEU A 382 25.73 46.77 4.09
CA LEU A 382 25.95 48.20 4.19
C LEU A 382 27.09 48.49 5.18
N GLY A 383 27.09 47.81 6.37
CA GLY A 383 28.14 47.95 7.37
C GLY A 383 29.54 47.54 6.84
N TYR A 384 29.59 46.52 5.99
CA TYR A 384 30.83 46.13 5.32
C TYR A 384 31.31 47.21 4.35
N ARG A 385 30.44 47.77 3.54
CA ARG A 385 30.80 48.84 2.59
C ARG A 385 31.34 50.11 3.26
N VAL A 386 30.85 50.45 4.50
CA VAL A 386 31.35 51.61 5.25
C VAL A 386 32.45 51.24 6.23
N GLY A 387 32.95 50.00 6.24
CA GLY A 387 34.13 49.55 6.99
C GLY A 387 33.87 49.25 8.48
N VAL A 388 32.61 49.14 8.96
CA VAL A 388 32.27 48.82 10.35
C VAL A 388 31.94 47.33 10.55
N ARG A 389 31.90 46.55 9.47
CA ARG A 389 31.73 45.11 9.49
C ARG A 389 32.76 44.43 8.63
N VAL A 390 33.06 43.16 8.91
CA VAL A 390 34.03 42.34 8.15
C VAL A 390 33.32 41.47 7.12
N ASN A 391 34.02 40.98 6.11
CA ASN A 391 33.48 40.12 5.07
C ASN A 391 32.86 38.82 5.63
N LEU A 392 33.42 38.28 6.70
CA LEU A 392 32.90 37.10 7.39
C LEU A 392 31.48 37.31 7.91
N ASP A 393 31.14 38.51 8.42
CA ASP A 393 29.78 38.83 8.88
C ASP A 393 28.78 38.77 7.73
N VAL A 394 29.15 39.25 6.55
CA VAL A 394 28.31 39.19 5.33
C VAL A 394 28.08 37.75 4.91
N LEU A 395 29.13 36.93 4.87
CA LEU A 395 29.04 35.50 4.54
C LEU A 395 28.18 34.72 5.52
N ASN A 396 28.27 35.03 6.82
CA ASN A 396 27.45 34.40 7.86
C ASN A 396 25.96 34.83 7.76
N SER A 397 25.67 36.12 7.59
CA SER A 397 24.30 36.61 7.40
C SER A 397 23.64 36.02 6.19
N GLN A 398 24.39 35.86 5.11
CA GLN A 398 23.94 35.22 3.89
C GLN A 398 23.64 33.72 4.12
N ALA A 399 24.56 32.99 4.76
CA ALA A 399 24.36 31.59 5.06
C ALA A 399 23.09 31.36 5.89
N GLN A 400 22.82 32.29 6.85
CA GLN A 400 21.58 32.26 7.65
C GLN A 400 20.34 32.46 6.79
N LEU A 401 20.35 33.45 5.87
CA LEU A 401 19.22 33.70 4.97
C LEU A 401 18.91 32.46 4.10
N PHE A 402 19.90 31.92 3.43
CA PHE A 402 19.70 30.75 2.55
C PHE A 402 19.30 29.48 3.32
N SER A 403 19.79 29.30 4.55
CA SER A 403 19.31 28.23 5.42
C SER A 403 17.83 28.41 5.75
N THR A 404 17.43 29.64 6.11
CA THR A 404 16.03 29.97 6.44
C THR A 404 15.11 29.74 5.24
N GLN A 405 15.52 30.16 4.04
CA GLN A 405 14.74 29.95 2.80
C GLN A 405 14.54 28.47 2.47
N ARG A 406 15.60 27.66 2.58
CA ARG A 406 15.53 26.23 2.37
C ARG A 406 14.59 25.56 3.39
N ASP A 407 14.74 25.94 4.68
CA ASP A 407 13.95 25.38 5.76
C ASP A 407 12.47 25.79 5.65
N LEU A 408 12.19 27.01 5.17
CA LEU A 408 10.84 27.48 4.87
C LEU A 408 10.19 26.70 3.73
N ALA A 409 10.91 26.52 2.61
CA ALA A 409 10.41 25.75 1.49
C ALA A 409 10.04 24.31 1.93
N LYS A 410 10.96 23.66 2.66
CA LYS A 410 10.71 22.31 3.19
C LYS A 410 9.52 22.29 4.16
N ALA A 411 9.40 23.24 5.08
CA ALA A 411 8.30 23.29 6.03
C ALA A 411 6.93 23.43 5.33
N ARG A 412 6.84 24.20 4.25
CA ARG A 412 5.61 24.31 3.43
C ARG A 412 5.20 22.97 2.84
N TYR A 413 6.13 22.21 2.27
CA TYR A 413 5.86 20.87 1.74
C TYR A 413 5.48 19.87 2.85
N ASP A 414 6.17 19.91 3.98
CA ASP A 414 5.89 19.05 5.13
C ASP A 414 4.46 19.26 5.68
N VAL A 415 3.95 20.52 5.68
CA VAL A 415 2.56 20.82 6.06
C VAL A 415 1.56 20.23 5.07
N LEU A 416 1.82 20.32 3.77
CA LEU A 416 0.93 19.74 2.75
C LEU A 416 0.83 18.21 2.88
N VAL A 417 1.96 17.53 3.00
CA VAL A 417 1.98 16.08 3.25
C VAL A 417 1.37 15.76 4.61
N GLY A 418 1.66 16.57 5.65
CA GLY A 418 1.07 16.43 6.98
C GLY A 418 -0.44 16.50 6.96
N SER A 419 -1.03 17.38 6.15
CA SER A 419 -2.49 17.51 5.99
C SER A 419 -3.12 16.24 5.39
N LEU A 420 -2.46 15.61 4.41
CA LEU A 420 -2.88 14.32 3.86
C LEU A 420 -2.75 13.18 4.89
N ARG A 421 -1.65 13.18 5.66
CA ARG A 421 -1.45 12.20 6.74
C ARG A 421 -2.50 12.32 7.84
N LEU A 422 -2.95 13.54 8.15
CA LEU A 422 -4.06 13.73 9.08
C LEU A 422 -5.36 13.11 8.55
N ARG A 423 -5.67 13.32 7.26
CA ARG A 423 -6.83 12.68 6.60
C ARG A 423 -6.69 11.15 6.56
N GLN A 424 -5.49 10.63 6.33
CA GLN A 424 -5.23 9.20 6.42
C GLN A 424 -5.44 8.68 7.84
N ALA A 425 -4.88 9.34 8.85
CA ALA A 425 -5.03 8.94 10.25
C ALA A 425 -6.48 9.00 10.75
N SER A 426 -7.31 9.86 10.16
CA SER A 426 -8.76 9.90 10.43
C SER A 426 -9.57 8.91 9.55
N GLY A 427 -8.93 8.24 8.60
CA GLY A 427 -9.60 7.32 7.67
C GLY A 427 -10.37 7.99 6.54
N GLN A 428 -10.22 9.30 6.37
CA GLN A 428 -10.98 10.08 5.38
C GLN A 428 -10.23 10.33 4.07
N LEU A 429 -8.95 9.93 3.99
CA LEU A 429 -8.12 10.21 2.82
C LEU A 429 -8.69 9.52 1.56
N ALA A 430 -8.97 10.33 0.56
CA ALA A 430 -9.45 9.89 -0.74
C ALA A 430 -8.67 10.56 -1.88
N ALA A 431 -8.70 9.98 -3.08
CA ALA A 431 -8.04 10.56 -4.26
C ALA A 431 -8.52 11.99 -4.58
N GLY A 432 -9.79 12.33 -4.23
CA GLY A 432 -10.33 13.68 -4.40
C GLY A 432 -9.61 14.76 -3.58
N ASP A 433 -8.96 14.39 -2.47
CA ASP A 433 -8.22 15.34 -1.64
C ASP A 433 -6.97 15.91 -2.33
N LEU A 434 -6.44 15.20 -3.33
CA LEU A 434 -5.34 15.67 -4.17
C LEU A 434 -5.73 16.89 -5.01
N GLN A 435 -7.02 17.07 -5.35
CA GLN A 435 -7.49 18.22 -6.12
C GLN A 435 -7.29 19.54 -5.35
N ALA A 436 -7.51 19.52 -4.04
CA ALA A 436 -7.27 20.69 -3.19
C ALA A 436 -5.78 21.11 -3.19
N ILE A 437 -4.87 20.11 -3.23
CA ILE A 437 -3.42 20.37 -3.33
C ILE A 437 -3.06 20.81 -4.76
N ASN A 438 -3.64 20.20 -5.79
CA ASN A 438 -3.41 20.61 -7.18
C ASN A 438 -3.80 22.07 -7.44
N ALA A 439 -4.81 22.60 -6.75
CA ALA A 439 -5.20 24.01 -6.85
C ALA A 439 -4.11 24.97 -6.34
N LEU A 440 -3.16 24.50 -5.54
CA LEU A 440 -2.01 25.26 -5.03
C LEU A 440 -0.79 25.18 -5.96
N LEU A 441 -0.84 24.36 -7.04
CA LEU A 441 0.25 24.21 -7.99
C LEU A 441 0.15 25.25 -9.12
N ALA A 442 1.29 25.60 -9.72
CA ALA A 442 1.34 26.48 -10.88
C ALA A 442 0.51 25.91 -12.05
N ARG A 443 -0.16 26.77 -12.78
CA ARG A 443 -0.98 26.37 -13.92
C ARG A 443 -0.14 25.88 -15.11
#